data_fd08fe014183a7287589b14de023e580
#
_entry.id   fd08fe014183a7287589b14de023e580
#
_cell.length_a   1.000
_cell.length_b   1.000
_cell.length_c   1.000
_cell.angle_alpha   90.00
_cell.angle_beta   90.00
_cell.angle_gamma   90.00
#
_symmetry.space_group_name_H-M   'P 1'
#
loop_
_entity.id
_entity.type
_entity.pdbx_description
1 polymer ?
#
loop_
_entity_poly.entity_id
_entity_poly.type
_entity_poly.pdbx_seq_one_letter_code
_entity_poly.pdbx_strand_id
1 'polypeptide(L)'
;MQFVKPPFKGENKGHYTAGVISKGMLYVSGQLSIDPDTREVCQGDIRAHARLAHDNVDRVLKEAGVRRDQVVFCRVYTPSAENWGPINEEYAAFFGEHKPGRVVVSTTDLHFGCLVEIEAIAELED
;
A
#
# COMPACT_ATOMS: atom_id res chain seq x y z
N MET A 1 6.59 -13.67 15.90
CA MET A 1 5.69 -12.91 15.01
C MET A 1 5.23 -11.65 15.73
N GLN A 2 5.23 -10.53 15.05
CA GLN A 2 4.84 -9.25 15.63
C GLN A 2 3.81 -8.58 14.72
N PHE A 3 2.77 -8.01 15.33
CA PHE A 3 1.70 -7.32 14.59
C PHE A 3 1.95 -5.81 14.59
N VAL A 4 1.80 -5.19 13.42
CA VAL A 4 2.03 -3.76 13.20
C VAL A 4 0.68 -3.10 12.90
N LYS A 5 0.30 -2.15 13.75
CA LYS A 5 -1.04 -1.54 13.72
C LYS A 5 -0.92 -0.02 13.74
N PRO A 6 -0.72 0.63 12.59
CA PRO A 6 -0.72 2.10 12.55
C PRO A 6 -2.10 2.63 12.96
N PRO A 7 -2.16 3.77 13.65
CA PRO A 7 -3.43 4.32 14.09
C PRO A 7 -4.29 4.77 12.91
N PHE A 8 -5.62 4.61 13.05
CA PHE A 8 -6.60 5.12 12.10
C PHE A 8 -7.90 5.37 12.83
N LYS A 9 -8.81 6.10 12.19
CA LYS A 9 -10.11 6.42 12.78
C LYS A 9 -11.01 5.18 12.85
N GLY A 10 -11.60 4.91 14.01
CA GLY A 10 -12.53 3.82 14.23
C GLY A 10 -11.84 2.48 14.42
N GLU A 11 -12.57 1.39 14.16
CA GLU A 11 -12.08 0.04 14.30
C GLU A 11 -11.88 -0.62 12.94
N ASN A 12 -10.88 -1.49 12.85
CA ASN A 12 -10.72 -2.37 11.70
C ASN A 12 -11.77 -3.48 11.78
N LYS A 13 -12.72 -3.46 10.84
CA LYS A 13 -13.79 -4.46 10.77
C LYS A 13 -13.38 -5.68 9.95
N GLY A 14 -12.31 -5.61 9.19
CA GLY A 14 -11.78 -6.74 8.45
C GLY A 14 -10.99 -7.67 9.37
N HIS A 15 -10.98 -8.94 9.04
CA HIS A 15 -10.26 -9.94 9.82
C HIS A 15 -8.80 -10.03 9.36
N TYR A 16 -8.01 -8.99 9.61
CA TYR A 16 -6.60 -8.92 9.26
C TYR A 16 -5.88 -7.85 10.06
N THR A 17 -4.55 -7.89 10.05
CA THR A 17 -3.68 -6.85 10.63
C THR A 17 -2.98 -6.12 9.51
N ALA A 18 -2.78 -4.81 9.64
CA ALA A 18 -2.18 -3.98 8.60
C ALA A 18 -0.77 -4.43 8.23
N GLY A 19 0.03 -4.86 9.19
CA GLY A 19 1.35 -5.41 8.92
C GLY A 19 1.70 -6.53 9.88
N VAL A 20 2.48 -7.48 9.39
CA VAL A 20 2.97 -8.61 10.19
C VAL A 20 4.46 -8.77 9.96
N ILE A 21 5.23 -8.79 11.06
CA ILE A 21 6.66 -9.08 11.01
C ILE A 21 6.86 -10.56 11.38
N SER A 22 7.58 -11.28 10.54
CA SER A 22 7.93 -12.67 10.79
C SER A 22 9.25 -12.98 10.09
N LYS A 23 10.18 -13.54 10.85
CA LYS A 23 11.48 -14.02 10.33
C LYS A 23 12.23 -12.99 9.50
N GLY A 24 12.33 -11.77 10.04
CA GLY A 24 13.08 -10.70 9.39
C GLY A 24 12.37 -10.01 8.24
N MET A 25 11.09 -10.30 8.00
CA MET A 25 10.32 -9.71 6.92
C MET A 25 9.07 -9.02 7.46
N LEU A 26 8.73 -7.90 6.86
CA LEU A 26 7.46 -7.20 7.09
C LEU A 26 6.52 -7.50 5.92
N TYR A 27 5.33 -7.96 6.22
CA TYR A 27 4.27 -8.19 5.24
C TYR A 27 3.22 -7.11 5.45
N VAL A 28 3.04 -6.24 4.44
CA VAL A 28 2.05 -5.17 4.47
C VAL A 28 0.80 -5.65 3.78
N SER A 29 -0.31 -5.73 4.52
CA SER A 29 -1.62 -6.10 3.97
C SER A 29 -2.07 -5.08 2.93
N GLY A 30 -2.98 -5.47 2.05
CA GLY A 30 -3.51 -4.61 1.00
C GLY A 30 -3.98 -3.26 1.53
N GLN A 31 -3.42 -2.19 0.98
CA GLN A 31 -3.75 -0.82 1.35
C GLN A 31 -4.55 -0.18 0.23
N LEU A 32 -5.81 0.09 0.51
CA LEU A 32 -6.71 0.78 -0.41
C LEU A 32 -6.49 2.30 -0.36
N SER A 33 -7.02 2.99 -1.36
CA SER A 33 -6.98 4.46 -1.44
C SER A 33 -8.07 5.09 -0.57
N ILE A 34 -8.01 4.83 0.74
CA ILE A 34 -8.93 5.33 1.76
C ILE A 34 -8.16 6.19 2.73
N ASP A 35 -8.69 7.38 3.04
CA ASP A 35 -8.06 8.28 4.00
C ASP A 35 -8.16 7.65 5.40
N PRO A 36 -7.03 7.46 6.10
CA PRO A 36 -7.06 6.82 7.41
C PRO A 36 -7.68 7.68 8.51
N ASP A 37 -7.72 8.99 8.32
CA ASP A 37 -8.24 9.91 9.32
C ASP A 37 -9.76 10.13 9.20
N THR A 38 -10.27 10.19 7.97
CA THR A 38 -11.70 10.39 7.71
C THR A 38 -12.43 9.10 7.40
N ARG A 39 -11.72 8.07 6.96
CA ARG A 39 -12.24 6.79 6.49
C ARG A 39 -13.02 6.91 5.18
N GLU A 40 -12.82 8.01 4.47
CA GLU A 40 -13.44 8.23 3.17
C GLU A 40 -12.56 7.73 2.04
N VAL A 41 -13.21 7.19 1.00
CA VAL A 41 -12.55 6.81 -0.24
C VAL A 41 -12.05 8.06 -0.95
N CYS A 42 -10.88 8.00 -1.55
CA CYS A 42 -10.34 9.09 -2.35
C CYS A 42 -11.36 9.56 -3.40
N GLN A 43 -11.60 10.87 -3.45
CA GLN A 43 -12.53 11.47 -4.41
C GLN A 43 -11.82 12.03 -5.66
N GLY A 44 -10.51 11.85 -5.74
CA GLY A 44 -9.72 12.37 -6.84
C GLY A 44 -9.62 11.39 -8.01
N ASP A 45 -8.69 11.69 -8.90
CA ASP A 45 -8.41 10.89 -10.09
C ASP A 45 -7.51 9.67 -9.74
N ILE A 46 -7.11 8.92 -10.78
CA ILE A 46 -6.26 7.74 -10.58
C ILE A 46 -4.94 8.08 -9.89
N ARG A 47 -4.34 9.24 -10.17
CA ARG A 47 -3.09 9.65 -9.53
C ARG A 47 -3.28 9.92 -8.04
N ALA A 48 -4.38 10.57 -7.66
CA ALA A 48 -4.71 10.81 -6.26
C ALA A 48 -4.95 9.49 -5.51
N HIS A 49 -5.64 8.53 -6.14
CA HIS A 49 -5.81 7.20 -5.58
C HIS A 49 -4.47 6.49 -5.38
N ALA A 50 -3.58 6.57 -6.37
CA ALA A 50 -2.26 5.95 -6.30
C ALA A 50 -1.44 6.56 -5.15
N ARG A 51 -1.42 7.89 -5.02
CA ARG A 51 -0.69 8.56 -3.93
C ARG A 51 -1.20 8.14 -2.56
N LEU A 52 -2.52 8.11 -2.39
CA LEU A 52 -3.11 7.76 -1.09
C LEU A 52 -2.82 6.30 -0.73
N ALA A 53 -2.93 5.37 -1.68
CA ALA A 53 -2.58 3.98 -1.43
C ALA A 53 -1.11 3.83 -1.05
N HIS A 54 -0.20 4.52 -1.73
CA HIS A 54 1.22 4.54 -1.38
C HIS A 54 1.46 5.14 0.01
N ASP A 55 0.78 6.24 0.33
CA ASP A 55 0.90 6.86 1.66
C ASP A 55 0.44 5.91 2.75
N ASN A 56 -0.59 5.11 2.48
CA ASN A 56 -1.08 4.12 3.43
C ASN A 56 -0.07 2.97 3.61
N VAL A 57 0.62 2.55 2.55
CA VAL A 57 1.74 1.61 2.69
C VAL A 57 2.84 2.24 3.56
N ASP A 58 3.18 3.49 3.29
CA ASP A 58 4.23 4.20 4.03
C ASP A 58 3.91 4.30 5.52
N ARG A 59 2.65 4.46 5.89
CA ARG A 59 2.22 4.48 7.29
C ARG A 59 2.54 3.17 8.01
N VAL A 60 2.34 2.05 7.35
CA VAL A 60 2.69 0.74 7.91
C VAL A 60 4.20 0.59 8.02
N LEU A 61 4.95 1.01 6.99
CA LEU A 61 6.41 0.99 7.03
C LEU A 61 6.94 1.80 8.21
N LYS A 62 6.45 3.02 8.39
CA LYS A 62 6.88 3.91 9.48
C LYS A 62 6.56 3.32 10.85
N GLU A 63 5.37 2.76 11.01
CA GLU A 63 5.00 2.12 12.29
C GLU A 63 5.91 0.95 12.62
N ALA A 64 6.38 0.24 11.61
CA ALA A 64 7.32 -0.87 11.77
C ALA A 64 8.78 -0.43 11.87
N GLY A 65 9.08 0.86 11.67
CA GLY A 65 10.46 1.36 11.65
C GLY A 65 11.23 0.97 10.39
N VAL A 66 10.55 0.82 9.26
CA VAL A 66 11.12 0.34 8.00
C VAL A 66 11.13 1.48 6.98
N ARG A 67 12.23 1.61 6.25
CA ARG A 67 12.38 2.62 5.19
C ARG A 67 11.82 2.08 3.86
N ARG A 68 11.49 2.98 2.95
CA ARG A 68 11.00 2.61 1.61
C ARG A 68 12.02 1.78 0.84
N ASP A 69 13.32 2.05 1.01
CA ASP A 69 14.37 1.31 0.32
C ASP A 69 14.60 -0.11 0.87
N GLN A 70 13.86 -0.49 1.90
CA GLN A 70 13.85 -1.87 2.41
C GLN A 70 12.71 -2.69 1.80
N VAL A 71 11.83 -2.09 1.02
CA VAL A 71 10.76 -2.81 0.32
C VAL A 71 11.36 -3.71 -0.75
N VAL A 72 10.99 -4.98 -0.71
CA VAL A 72 11.50 -6.02 -1.62
C VAL A 72 10.58 -6.22 -2.81
N PHE A 73 9.27 -6.18 -2.58
CA PHE A 73 8.27 -6.49 -3.60
C PHE A 73 6.93 -5.82 -3.30
N CYS A 74 6.25 -5.38 -4.35
CA CYS A 74 4.88 -4.89 -4.27
C CYS A 74 3.98 -5.58 -5.28
N ARG A 75 2.72 -5.79 -4.90
CA ARG A 75 1.64 -6.11 -5.85
C ARG A 75 0.66 -4.96 -5.84
N VAL A 76 0.40 -4.43 -7.02
CA VAL A 76 -0.48 -3.28 -7.22
C VAL A 76 -1.69 -3.75 -8.02
N TYR A 77 -2.88 -3.45 -7.50
CA TYR A 77 -4.15 -3.85 -8.11
C TYR A 77 -4.93 -2.61 -8.54
N THR A 78 -5.54 -2.67 -9.71
CA THR A 78 -6.34 -1.58 -10.27
C THR A 78 -7.43 -2.15 -11.18
N PRO A 79 -8.63 -1.51 -11.25
CA PRO A 79 -9.71 -2.05 -12.07
C PRO A 79 -9.50 -1.98 -13.58
N SER A 80 -8.52 -1.23 -14.07
CA SER A 80 -8.29 -1.08 -15.51
C SER A 80 -6.82 -1.05 -15.85
N ALA A 81 -6.42 -1.77 -16.91
CA ALA A 81 -5.06 -1.73 -17.43
C ALA A 81 -4.66 -0.34 -17.92
N GLU A 82 -5.62 0.52 -18.28
CA GLU A 82 -5.34 1.90 -18.69
C GLU A 82 -4.72 2.73 -17.56
N ASN A 83 -4.90 2.31 -16.32
CA ASN A 83 -4.35 3.00 -15.15
C ASN A 83 -2.85 2.75 -14.93
N TRP A 84 -2.25 1.84 -15.68
CA TRP A 84 -0.85 1.43 -15.47
C TRP A 84 0.11 2.62 -15.54
N GLY A 85 -0.01 3.46 -16.58
CA GLY A 85 0.91 4.59 -16.78
C GLY A 85 0.91 5.58 -15.62
N PRO A 86 -0.25 6.16 -15.26
CA PRO A 86 -0.34 7.07 -14.11
C PRO A 86 0.11 6.42 -12.80
N ILE A 87 -0.26 5.17 -12.56
CA ILE A 87 0.18 4.43 -11.36
C ILE A 87 1.70 4.30 -11.36
N ASN A 88 2.30 3.93 -12.49
CA ASN A 88 3.74 3.76 -12.59
C ASN A 88 4.49 5.06 -12.26
N GLU A 89 3.98 6.20 -12.73
CA GLU A 89 4.61 7.50 -12.44
C GLU A 89 4.54 7.83 -10.94
N GLU A 90 3.40 7.60 -10.31
CA GLU A 90 3.25 7.84 -8.85
C GLU A 90 4.09 6.85 -8.03
N TYR A 91 4.19 5.61 -8.48
CA TYR A 91 5.03 4.59 -7.88
C TYR A 91 6.51 4.99 -7.94
N ALA A 92 6.96 5.47 -9.09
CA ALA A 92 8.32 5.96 -9.27
C ALA A 92 8.62 7.15 -8.36
N ALA A 93 7.67 8.08 -8.22
CA ALA A 93 7.82 9.22 -7.32
C ALA A 93 7.93 8.78 -5.85
N PHE A 94 7.19 7.72 -5.48
CA PHE A 94 7.21 7.22 -4.11
C PHE A 94 8.54 6.54 -3.75
N PHE A 95 9.05 5.67 -4.62
CA PHE A 95 10.26 4.90 -4.33
C PHE A 95 11.57 5.59 -4.75
N GLY A 96 11.51 6.56 -5.67
CA GLY A 96 12.72 7.22 -6.18
C GLY A 96 13.59 6.26 -6.97
N GLU A 97 14.87 6.20 -6.64
CA GLU A 97 15.82 5.33 -7.36
C GLU A 97 15.73 3.86 -6.95
N HIS A 98 15.10 3.58 -5.81
CA HIS A 98 14.88 2.20 -5.36
C HIS A 98 13.79 1.55 -6.21
N LYS A 99 14.10 0.40 -6.80
CA LYS A 99 13.19 -0.30 -7.71
C LYS A 99 12.92 -1.71 -7.20
N PRO A 100 11.99 -1.87 -6.24
CA PRO A 100 11.64 -3.22 -5.75
C PRO A 100 11.00 -4.05 -6.86
N GLY A 101 10.97 -5.37 -6.65
CA GLY A 101 10.18 -6.24 -7.52
C GLY A 101 8.72 -5.82 -7.49
N ARG A 102 8.00 -6.01 -8.61
CA ARG A 102 6.62 -5.53 -8.71
C ARG A 102 5.82 -6.30 -9.75
N VAL A 103 4.53 -6.43 -9.49
CA VAL A 103 3.53 -6.73 -10.52
C VAL A 103 2.37 -5.74 -10.39
N VAL A 104 1.82 -5.31 -11.52
CA VAL A 104 0.57 -4.51 -11.57
C VAL A 104 -0.48 -5.39 -12.22
N VAL A 105 -1.58 -5.60 -11.51
CA VAL A 105 -2.63 -6.54 -11.91
C VAL A 105 -3.93 -5.77 -12.16
N SER A 106 -4.52 -5.97 -13.34
CA SER A 106 -5.87 -5.50 -13.61
C SER A 106 -6.87 -6.47 -12.99
N THR A 107 -7.81 -5.93 -12.25
CA THR A 107 -8.84 -6.73 -11.58
C THR A 107 -10.22 -6.31 -12.06
N THR A 108 -11.26 -6.91 -11.49
CA THR A 108 -12.59 -6.37 -11.51
C THR A 108 -12.65 -5.21 -10.50
N ASP A 109 -13.79 -4.96 -9.87
CA ASP A 109 -13.91 -3.87 -8.92
C ASP A 109 -13.05 -4.11 -7.66
N LEU A 110 -12.43 -3.06 -7.17
CA LEU A 110 -11.85 -3.05 -5.82
C LEU A 110 -12.93 -2.62 -4.81
N HIS A 111 -12.72 -2.96 -3.55
CA HIS A 111 -13.66 -2.62 -2.48
C HIS A 111 -13.90 -1.10 -2.43
N PHE A 112 -15.14 -0.72 -2.18
CA PHE A 112 -15.60 0.66 -1.94
C PHE A 112 -15.38 1.60 -3.12
N GLY A 113 -15.16 1.06 -4.34
CA GLY A 113 -14.90 1.89 -5.52
C GLY A 113 -13.50 2.48 -5.57
N CYS A 114 -12.57 1.98 -4.77
CA CYS A 114 -11.18 2.40 -4.85
C CYS A 114 -10.56 2.02 -6.20
N LEU A 115 -9.63 2.84 -6.69
CA LEU A 115 -8.97 2.61 -7.96
C LEU A 115 -7.59 2.00 -7.83
N VAL A 116 -7.03 1.93 -6.64
CA VAL A 116 -5.70 1.36 -6.38
C VAL A 116 -5.70 0.64 -5.04
N GLU A 117 -5.09 -0.54 -5.03
CA GLU A 117 -4.74 -1.27 -3.81
C GLU A 117 -3.32 -1.79 -3.94
N ILE A 118 -2.53 -1.69 -2.85
CA ILE A 118 -1.12 -2.08 -2.86
C ILE A 118 -0.83 -2.95 -1.65
N GLU A 119 -0.22 -4.11 -1.87
CA GLU A 119 0.42 -4.89 -0.81
C GLU A 119 1.94 -4.86 -1.00
N ALA A 120 2.70 -5.05 0.07
CA ALA A 120 4.14 -4.95 -0.01
C ALA A 120 4.83 -5.94 0.94
N ILE A 121 6.05 -6.30 0.60
CA ILE A 121 6.94 -7.09 1.45
C ILE A 121 8.23 -6.29 1.60
N ALA A 122 8.70 -6.14 2.84
CA ALA A 122 9.94 -5.43 3.14
C ALA A 122 10.84 -6.29 4.03
N GLU A 123 12.14 -6.07 3.93
CA GLU A 123 13.09 -6.74 4.81
C GLU A 123 13.48 -5.82 5.96
N LEU A 124 13.65 -6.39 7.14
CA LEU A 124 14.13 -5.66 8.29
C LEU A 124 15.65 -5.62 8.28
N GLU A 125 16.23 -4.62 8.92
CA GLU A 125 17.68 -4.58 9.12
C GLU A 125 18.09 -5.58 10.19
N ASP A 126 19.26 -6.15 9.99
CA ASP A 126 19.87 -7.07 10.95
C ASP A 126 20.30 -6.36 12.24
#